data_495763c80edf27668f1b53254b5fee7d
#
_entry.id   495763c80edf27668f1b53254b5fee7d
#
_cell.length_a   1.000
_cell.length_b   1.000
_cell.length_c   1.000
_cell.angle_alpha   90.00
_cell.angle_beta   90.00
_cell.angle_gamma   90.00
#
_symmetry.space_group_name_H-M   'P 1'
#
loop_
_entity.id
_entity.type
_entity.pdbx_description
1 polymer ?
#
loop_
_entity_poly.entity_id
_entity_poly.type
_entity_poly.pdbx_seq_one_letter_code
_entity_poly.pdbx_strand_id
1 'polypeptide(L)'
;MERLNAWNTYDLAAQDACMTFAEGYKSFLDAGKTERECVDYFVEEAEKNGYIELGRAIAEGKELKAGDCVYSVWMNKSMALFRIGEKPFEEGMNILGAHIDSPRLDVKQNPLYEDGGIGYLDTHYYGGIKKYQYVTLPLALHGVVVKKSGETILVNIGEEDDDPVFFVSDLLPHLAQDQMKKNASTFIEGEVLDLIIGSQPVVIDADTKPVKKGEKDETADKKASEKSTVTKALLKILKDVYGIEEEDFISAELEIVPAGKARDAGLDRSMVLAYGQDDRVCAYPSFRAQMEVTDIARTSCTLLVDKEEIGSVGATGMQSRFFENALAEVMSLCGQYSELALRRTLANSAMLSSDVSAAFDPSYAAAFENKNACFLGCGMVFNKFTGARGKSGSNDANAEYLGALRKVMDDASVLYQTAELGRVDLGGGGTIAYILALYGMNVIDSGVAVLSMHAPWEATSKADIYEAYKGYKAFLQKMDMRNM
;
A
#
# COMPACT_ATOMS: atom_id res chain seq x y z
N MET A 1 -25.31 9.65 -17.94
CA MET A 1 -24.76 10.83 -17.23
C MET A 1 -23.50 11.21 -17.97
N GLU A 2 -23.32 12.48 -18.33
CA GLU A 2 -22.10 12.96 -18.97
C GLU A 2 -20.97 12.97 -17.93
N ARG A 3 -19.82 12.38 -18.28
CA ARG A 3 -18.63 12.42 -17.42
C ARG A 3 -17.80 13.62 -17.81
N LEU A 4 -17.65 14.57 -16.89
CA LEU A 4 -16.80 15.74 -17.11
C LEU A 4 -15.36 15.36 -16.86
N ASN A 5 -14.48 15.75 -17.76
CA ASN A 5 -13.04 15.61 -17.54
C ASN A 5 -12.55 16.80 -16.71
N ALA A 6 -11.86 16.56 -15.60
CA ALA A 6 -11.40 17.58 -14.66
C ALA A 6 -10.49 18.62 -15.33
N TRP A 7 -9.62 18.19 -16.24
CA TRP A 7 -8.74 19.10 -16.98
C TRP A 7 -9.49 20.16 -17.78
N ASN A 8 -10.72 19.85 -18.24
CA ASN A 8 -11.57 20.80 -18.94
C ASN A 8 -12.26 21.82 -18.02
N THR A 9 -12.26 21.58 -16.71
CA THR A 9 -12.90 22.45 -15.71
C THR A 9 -11.90 23.31 -14.94
N TYR A 10 -10.62 22.97 -14.98
CA TYR A 10 -9.58 23.67 -14.26
C TYR A 10 -9.18 24.96 -14.96
N ASP A 11 -9.15 26.06 -14.22
CA ASP A 11 -8.41 27.25 -14.59
C ASP A 11 -6.89 27.03 -14.36
N LEU A 12 -6.08 28.03 -14.69
CA LEU A 12 -4.63 27.94 -14.54
C LEU A 12 -4.18 27.72 -13.08
N ALA A 13 -4.89 28.31 -12.12
CA ALA A 13 -4.54 28.17 -10.71
C ALA A 13 -4.87 26.75 -10.21
N ALA A 14 -6.01 26.18 -10.61
CA ALA A 14 -6.38 24.80 -10.29
C ALA A 14 -5.44 23.80 -10.96
N GLN A 15 -5.01 24.05 -12.20
CA GLN A 15 -4.01 23.21 -12.87
C GLN A 15 -2.66 23.22 -12.12
N ASP A 16 -2.17 24.40 -11.72
CA ASP A 16 -0.93 24.53 -10.96
C ASP A 16 -1.01 23.83 -9.59
N ALA A 17 -2.11 24.01 -8.88
CA ALA A 17 -2.37 23.33 -7.61
C ALA A 17 -2.41 21.79 -7.78
N CYS A 18 -3.08 21.29 -8.82
CA CYS A 18 -3.10 19.87 -9.16
C CYS A 18 -1.70 19.32 -9.45
N MET A 19 -0.92 20.01 -10.27
CA MET A 19 0.45 19.61 -10.60
C MET A 19 1.36 19.64 -9.37
N THR A 20 1.26 20.67 -8.52
CA THR A 20 2.02 20.78 -7.27
C THR A 20 1.66 19.66 -6.29
N PHE A 21 0.37 19.34 -6.14
CA PHE A 21 -0.08 18.23 -5.29
C PHE A 21 0.50 16.90 -5.77
N ALA A 22 0.54 16.68 -7.09
CA ALA A 22 1.09 15.46 -7.67
C ALA A 22 2.61 15.34 -7.47
N GLU A 23 3.37 16.44 -7.38
CA GLU A 23 4.80 16.38 -7.01
C GLU A 23 4.98 15.87 -5.58
N GLY A 24 4.18 16.35 -4.63
CA GLY A 24 4.18 15.83 -3.25
C GLY A 24 3.81 14.34 -3.19
N TYR A 25 2.83 13.93 -3.99
CA TYR A 25 2.44 12.52 -4.11
C TYR A 25 3.58 11.64 -4.67
N LYS A 26 4.27 12.06 -5.72
CA LYS A 26 5.43 11.32 -6.26
C LYS A 26 6.55 11.21 -5.23
N SER A 27 6.83 12.27 -4.48
CA SER A 27 7.83 12.25 -3.40
C SER A 27 7.45 11.25 -2.30
N PHE A 28 6.17 11.14 -1.96
CA PHE A 28 5.69 10.12 -1.03
C PHE A 28 5.87 8.70 -1.58
N LEU A 29 5.53 8.45 -2.85
CA LEU A 29 5.71 7.14 -3.48
C LEU A 29 7.18 6.69 -3.51
N ASP A 30 8.10 7.64 -3.70
CA ASP A 30 9.54 7.38 -3.67
C ASP A 30 10.05 7.05 -2.26
N ALA A 31 9.48 7.68 -1.24
CA ALA A 31 9.86 7.50 0.16
C ALA A 31 9.17 6.29 0.83
N GLY A 32 8.01 5.87 0.34
CA GLY A 32 7.16 4.86 0.98
C GLY A 32 6.85 3.70 0.04
N LYS A 33 7.80 2.81 -0.21
CA LYS A 33 7.61 1.61 -1.03
C LYS A 33 7.12 0.39 -0.25
N THR A 34 7.24 0.43 1.08
CA THR A 34 6.71 -0.58 2.00
C THR A 34 5.73 0.07 2.97
N GLU A 35 4.90 -0.76 3.63
CA GLU A 35 3.97 -0.25 4.65
C GLU A 35 4.70 0.42 5.82
N ARG A 36 5.91 -0.07 6.18
CA ARG A 36 6.75 0.55 7.24
C ARG A 36 7.23 1.93 6.83
N GLU A 37 7.75 2.06 5.63
CA GLU A 37 8.22 3.34 5.09
C GLU A 37 7.06 4.34 4.93
N CYS A 38 5.87 3.87 4.53
CA CYS A 38 4.67 4.71 4.51
C CYS A 38 4.34 5.25 5.91
N VAL A 39 4.36 4.40 6.94
CA VAL A 39 4.10 4.82 8.32
C VAL A 39 5.15 5.82 8.78
N ASP A 40 6.43 5.56 8.54
CA ASP A 40 7.53 6.46 8.92
C ASP A 40 7.35 7.85 8.27
N TYR A 41 7.04 7.89 6.98
CA TYR A 41 6.73 9.14 6.27
C TYR A 41 5.54 9.89 6.89
N PHE A 42 4.44 9.18 7.16
CA PHE A 42 3.24 9.79 7.70
C PHE A 42 3.41 10.24 9.16
N VAL A 43 4.20 9.56 9.97
CA VAL A 43 4.54 9.97 11.34
C VAL A 43 5.32 11.27 11.30
N GLU A 44 6.38 11.34 10.48
CA GLU A 44 7.20 12.55 10.36
C GLU A 44 6.36 13.78 9.94
N GLU A 45 5.49 13.60 8.95
CA GLU A 45 4.60 14.67 8.48
C GLU A 45 3.51 15.02 9.51
N ALA A 46 2.95 14.05 10.23
CA ALA A 46 1.95 14.29 11.27
C ALA A 46 2.55 15.12 12.42
N GLU A 47 3.77 14.79 12.88
CA GLU A 47 4.46 15.54 13.93
C GLU A 47 4.77 16.97 13.51
N LYS A 48 5.20 17.20 12.25
CA LYS A 48 5.39 18.55 11.68
C LYS A 48 4.09 19.37 11.67
N ASN A 49 2.94 18.69 11.58
CA ASN A 49 1.61 19.32 11.63
C ASN A 49 0.99 19.35 13.03
N GLY A 50 1.78 19.09 14.08
CA GLY A 50 1.38 19.24 15.48
C GLY A 50 0.58 18.09 16.05
N TYR A 51 0.53 16.94 15.40
CA TYR A 51 -0.02 15.72 15.97
C TYR A 51 0.91 15.17 17.06
N ILE A 52 0.34 14.61 18.10
CA ILE A 52 1.04 14.01 19.23
C ILE A 52 0.78 12.51 19.22
N GLU A 53 1.79 11.70 19.47
CA GLU A 53 1.60 10.27 19.63
C GLU A 53 0.66 9.96 20.80
N LEU A 54 -0.33 9.10 20.56
CA LEU A 54 -1.37 8.73 21.54
C LEU A 54 -0.76 8.12 22.81
N GLY A 55 0.24 7.24 22.67
CA GLY A 55 0.94 6.65 23.83
C GLY A 55 1.61 7.71 24.70
N ARG A 56 2.20 8.73 24.11
CA ARG A 56 2.77 9.87 24.80
C ARG A 56 1.68 10.70 25.51
N ALA A 57 0.57 10.99 24.81
CA ALA A 57 -0.56 11.73 25.41
C ALA A 57 -1.13 11.00 26.63
N ILE A 58 -1.24 9.67 26.58
CA ILE A 58 -1.66 8.82 27.70
C ILE A 58 -0.65 8.91 28.87
N ALA A 59 0.63 8.75 28.59
CA ALA A 59 1.68 8.77 29.60
C ALA A 59 1.78 10.14 30.33
N GLU A 60 1.51 11.23 29.62
CA GLU A 60 1.48 12.59 30.15
C GLU A 60 0.14 12.93 30.85
N GLY A 61 -0.87 12.06 30.77
CA GLY A 61 -2.22 12.32 31.32
C GLY A 61 -2.90 13.52 30.65
N LYS A 62 -2.67 13.72 29.36
CA LYS A 62 -3.16 14.88 28.62
C LYS A 62 -4.67 14.77 28.40
N GLU A 63 -5.42 15.75 28.85
CA GLU A 63 -6.82 15.92 28.48
C GLU A 63 -6.93 16.48 27.06
N LEU A 64 -7.68 15.77 26.19
CA LEU A 64 -7.90 16.18 24.81
C LEU A 64 -9.22 16.95 24.67
N LYS A 65 -9.21 17.96 23.82
CA LYS A 65 -10.35 18.83 23.52
C LYS A 65 -10.45 19.13 22.02
N ALA A 66 -11.56 19.74 21.61
CA ALA A 66 -11.78 20.14 20.22
C ALA A 66 -10.56 20.90 19.63
N GLY A 67 -10.12 20.47 18.46
CA GLY A 67 -8.95 20.97 17.76
C GLY A 67 -7.64 20.22 18.05
N ASP A 68 -7.54 19.47 19.14
CA ASP A 68 -6.35 18.65 19.42
C ASP A 68 -6.22 17.50 18.41
N CYS A 69 -4.96 17.14 18.11
CA CYS A 69 -4.61 16.14 17.14
C CYS A 69 -3.70 15.08 17.74
N VAL A 70 -4.06 13.82 17.55
CA VAL A 70 -3.26 12.68 18.01
C VAL A 70 -3.15 11.61 16.92
N TYR A 71 -2.07 10.84 16.95
CA TYR A 71 -1.91 9.66 16.11
C TYR A 71 -1.50 8.44 16.94
N SER A 72 -1.82 7.27 16.42
CA SER A 72 -1.41 5.98 16.99
C SER A 72 -0.83 5.11 15.89
N VAL A 73 0.32 4.49 16.16
CA VAL A 73 0.99 3.54 15.26
C VAL A 73 0.89 2.14 15.85
N TRP A 74 0.66 1.15 15.02
CA TRP A 74 0.62 -0.25 15.41
C TRP A 74 1.63 -1.08 14.65
N MET A 75 2.62 -1.64 15.37
CA MET A 75 3.70 -2.49 14.84
C MET A 75 4.46 -1.87 13.65
N ASN A 76 4.47 -0.56 13.54
CA ASN A 76 5.02 0.23 12.42
C ASN A 76 4.50 -0.19 11.03
N LYS A 77 3.24 -0.64 10.94
CA LYS A 77 2.60 -1.11 9.70
C LYS A 77 1.19 -0.57 9.51
N SER A 78 0.60 0.00 10.56
CA SER A 78 -0.72 0.62 10.50
C SER A 78 -0.77 1.85 11.36
N MET A 79 -1.62 2.81 10.99
CA MET A 79 -1.70 4.09 11.65
C MET A 79 -3.15 4.59 11.73
N ALA A 80 -3.49 5.24 12.84
CA ALA A 80 -4.74 5.98 13.00
C ALA A 80 -4.45 7.41 13.42
N LEU A 81 -5.04 8.38 12.74
CA LEU A 81 -4.90 9.81 13.05
C LEU A 81 -6.27 10.36 13.45
N PHE A 82 -6.31 11.16 14.49
CA PHE A 82 -7.55 11.78 14.99
C PHE A 82 -7.36 13.29 15.13
N ARG A 83 -8.34 14.06 14.67
CA ARG A 83 -8.51 15.46 15.05
C ARG A 83 -9.85 15.57 15.77
N ILE A 84 -9.83 16.05 17.02
CA ILE A 84 -11.01 16.10 17.88
C ILE A 84 -11.96 17.20 17.40
N GLY A 85 -13.21 16.84 17.16
CA GLY A 85 -14.28 17.75 16.77
C GLY A 85 -14.98 18.43 17.95
N GLU A 86 -15.89 19.35 17.64
CA GLU A 86 -16.68 20.07 18.65
C GLU A 86 -17.82 19.24 19.25
N LYS A 87 -18.36 18.28 18.47
CA LYS A 87 -19.48 17.43 18.86
C LYS A 87 -19.04 16.24 19.70
N PRO A 88 -19.91 15.73 20.60
CA PRO A 88 -19.65 14.49 21.31
C PRO A 88 -19.38 13.31 20.38
N PHE A 89 -18.49 12.41 20.80
CA PHE A 89 -18.17 11.21 20.02
C PHE A 89 -19.40 10.35 19.71
N GLU A 90 -20.34 10.21 20.63
CA GLU A 90 -21.59 9.45 20.40
C GLU A 90 -22.41 9.93 19.20
N GLU A 91 -22.16 11.13 18.70
CA GLU A 91 -22.74 11.60 17.44
C GLU A 91 -22.09 11.00 16.19
N GLY A 92 -20.96 10.29 16.37
CA GLY A 92 -20.19 9.62 15.33
C GLY A 92 -19.05 10.48 14.78
N MET A 93 -18.18 9.85 14.00
CA MET A 93 -17.01 10.44 13.37
C MET A 93 -17.13 10.42 11.84
N ASN A 94 -16.28 11.20 11.17
CA ASN A 94 -16.03 11.09 9.75
C ASN A 94 -14.68 10.40 9.53
N ILE A 95 -14.67 9.25 8.86
CA ILE A 95 -13.52 8.36 8.77
C ILE A 95 -13.10 8.22 7.31
N LEU A 96 -11.80 8.41 7.03
CA LEU A 96 -11.15 7.98 5.80
C LEU A 96 -10.36 6.71 6.10
N GLY A 97 -10.41 5.73 5.24
CA GLY A 97 -9.61 4.52 5.36
C GLY A 97 -8.97 4.16 4.04
N ALA A 98 -7.70 3.76 4.06
CA ALA A 98 -6.94 3.29 2.90
C ALA A 98 -5.92 2.26 3.35
N HIS A 99 -5.49 1.37 2.45
CA HIS A 99 -4.38 0.49 2.77
C HIS A 99 -3.04 1.04 2.25
N ILE A 100 -1.95 0.55 2.81
CA ILE A 100 -0.58 1.00 2.50
C ILE A 100 0.37 -0.14 2.11
N ASP A 101 -0.08 -1.39 2.21
CA ASP A 101 0.58 -2.53 1.58
C ASP A 101 0.28 -2.56 0.08
N SER A 102 1.11 -3.28 -0.69
CA SER A 102 0.94 -3.45 -2.14
C SER A 102 1.48 -4.80 -2.57
N PRO A 103 1.01 -5.38 -3.70
CA PRO A 103 1.52 -6.64 -4.22
C PRO A 103 3.01 -6.58 -4.52
N ARG A 104 3.76 -7.64 -4.14
CA ARG A 104 5.23 -7.69 -4.22
C ARG A 104 5.77 -9.11 -4.11
N LEU A 105 7.09 -9.23 -3.94
CA LEU A 105 7.73 -10.47 -3.50
C LEU A 105 8.31 -10.25 -2.09
N ASP A 106 8.18 -11.25 -1.22
CA ASP A 106 8.78 -11.27 0.11
C ASP A 106 9.92 -12.29 0.15
N VAL A 107 11.00 -11.98 0.85
CA VAL A 107 12.12 -12.90 1.09
C VAL A 107 11.72 -13.94 2.11
N LYS A 108 11.96 -15.23 1.84
CA LYS A 108 11.70 -16.34 2.78
C LYS A 108 12.67 -16.31 3.98
N GLN A 109 12.37 -17.08 5.03
CA GLN A 109 13.17 -17.11 6.27
C GLN A 109 14.54 -17.78 6.13
N ASN A 110 14.73 -18.69 5.16
CA ASN A 110 16.00 -19.33 4.85
C ASN A 110 16.29 -19.15 3.36
N PRO A 111 16.58 -17.90 2.91
CA PRO A 111 16.45 -17.57 1.49
C PRO A 111 17.72 -17.84 0.69
N LEU A 112 18.90 -17.81 1.32
CA LEU A 112 20.17 -17.77 0.61
C LEU A 112 20.59 -19.14 0.10
N TYR A 113 20.73 -19.27 -1.21
CA TYR A 113 21.28 -20.44 -1.85
C TYR A 113 22.10 -20.08 -3.09
N GLU A 114 22.82 -21.06 -3.65
CA GLU A 114 23.56 -20.93 -4.90
C GLU A 114 23.28 -22.12 -5.79
N ASP A 115 23.08 -21.86 -7.08
CA ASP A 115 23.04 -22.86 -8.12
C ASP A 115 23.74 -22.33 -9.37
N GLY A 116 24.51 -23.19 -10.04
CA GLY A 116 25.21 -22.84 -11.29
C GLY A 116 26.20 -21.68 -11.17
N GLY A 117 26.67 -21.34 -9.94
CA GLY A 117 27.56 -20.20 -9.69
C GLY A 117 26.83 -18.86 -9.62
N ILE A 118 25.53 -18.87 -9.42
CA ILE A 118 24.67 -17.70 -9.20
C ILE A 118 24.10 -17.79 -7.79
N GLY A 119 24.16 -16.71 -7.03
CA GLY A 119 23.56 -16.58 -5.70
C GLY A 119 22.17 -16.00 -5.77
N TYR A 120 21.26 -16.59 -5.03
CA TYR A 120 19.84 -16.26 -5.00
C TYR A 120 19.33 -15.99 -3.59
N LEU A 121 18.24 -15.19 -3.50
CA LEU A 121 17.32 -15.19 -2.38
C LEU A 121 16.00 -15.84 -2.82
N ASP A 122 15.59 -16.90 -2.12
CA ASP A 122 14.31 -17.59 -2.30
C ASP A 122 13.17 -16.68 -1.83
N THR A 123 12.08 -16.61 -2.60
CA THR A 123 11.00 -15.64 -2.38
C THR A 123 9.62 -16.31 -2.30
N HIS A 124 8.67 -15.53 -1.77
CA HIS A 124 7.24 -15.82 -1.83
C HIS A 124 6.50 -14.58 -2.33
N TYR A 125 5.62 -14.70 -3.31
CA TYR A 125 4.83 -13.56 -3.74
C TYR A 125 3.74 -13.20 -2.72
N TYR A 126 3.44 -11.90 -2.62
CA TYR A 126 2.45 -11.29 -1.74
C TYR A 126 1.36 -10.63 -2.58
N GLY A 127 0.06 -10.91 -2.27
CA GLY A 127 -1.07 -10.36 -3.00
C GLY A 127 -1.31 -10.99 -4.38
N GLY A 128 -2.16 -10.36 -5.15
CA GLY A 128 -2.65 -10.86 -6.44
C GLY A 128 -1.81 -10.40 -7.64
N ILE A 129 -0.64 -11.01 -7.88
CA ILE A 129 0.24 -10.63 -9.00
C ILE A 129 0.06 -11.50 -10.26
N LYS A 130 0.38 -10.91 -11.41
CA LYS A 130 0.69 -11.64 -12.65
C LYS A 130 2.20 -11.92 -12.65
N LYS A 131 2.61 -13.10 -12.23
CA LYS A 131 4.01 -13.47 -11.98
C LYS A 131 4.97 -13.15 -13.14
N TYR A 132 4.50 -13.25 -14.38
CA TYR A 132 5.31 -12.94 -15.57
C TYR A 132 5.64 -11.44 -15.72
N GLN A 133 5.03 -10.55 -14.93
CA GLN A 133 5.36 -9.13 -14.95
C GLN A 133 6.56 -8.80 -14.06
N TYR A 134 6.97 -9.70 -13.17
CA TYR A 134 8.07 -9.49 -12.22
C TYR A 134 9.43 -9.98 -12.73
N VAL A 135 9.48 -10.74 -13.83
CA VAL A 135 10.74 -11.18 -14.43
C VAL A 135 11.37 -10.07 -15.28
N THR A 136 12.70 -10.04 -15.35
CA THR A 136 13.51 -9.12 -16.16
C THR A 136 13.36 -7.62 -15.83
N LEU A 137 12.82 -7.29 -14.65
CA LEU A 137 12.76 -5.93 -14.14
C LEU A 137 13.93 -5.65 -13.21
N PRO A 138 14.45 -4.40 -13.17
CA PRO A 138 15.22 -3.95 -12.03
C PRO A 138 14.37 -3.96 -10.78
N LEU A 139 14.87 -4.61 -9.72
CA LEU A 139 14.20 -4.74 -8.43
C LEU A 139 15.09 -4.21 -7.33
N ALA A 140 14.46 -3.65 -6.30
CA ALA A 140 15.07 -3.14 -5.09
C ALA A 140 14.68 -4.02 -3.90
N LEU A 141 15.48 -3.99 -2.84
CA LEU A 141 15.28 -4.72 -1.59
C LEU A 141 15.06 -3.72 -0.46
N HIS A 142 13.89 -3.75 0.15
CA HIS A 142 13.48 -2.88 1.25
C HIS A 142 13.11 -3.67 2.49
N GLY A 143 13.08 -3.03 3.64
CA GLY A 143 12.52 -3.60 4.86
C GLY A 143 13.43 -3.49 6.09
N VAL A 144 13.29 -4.45 6.99
CA VAL A 144 14.01 -4.47 8.27
C VAL A 144 14.56 -5.84 8.59
N VAL A 145 15.72 -5.84 9.25
CA VAL A 145 16.32 -7.02 9.86
C VAL A 145 16.48 -6.76 11.36
N VAL A 146 15.85 -7.58 12.20
CA VAL A 146 15.93 -7.45 13.65
C VAL A 146 16.84 -8.53 14.21
N LYS A 147 18.01 -8.14 14.73
CA LYS A 147 18.97 -9.06 15.31
C LYS A 147 18.53 -9.61 16.65
N LYS A 148 19.09 -10.74 17.07
CA LYS A 148 18.88 -11.30 18.42
C LYS A 148 19.26 -10.33 19.56
N SER A 149 20.13 -9.36 19.30
CA SER A 149 20.49 -8.29 20.24
C SER A 149 19.36 -7.27 20.46
N GLY A 150 18.33 -7.25 19.59
CA GLY A 150 17.32 -6.22 19.53
C GLY A 150 17.67 -5.05 18.61
N GLU A 151 18.87 -5.04 18.02
CA GLU A 151 19.27 -4.05 17.01
C GLU A 151 18.42 -4.25 15.74
N THR A 152 17.88 -3.14 15.22
CA THR A 152 17.14 -3.13 13.95
C THR A 152 18.00 -2.47 12.88
N ILE A 153 18.16 -3.16 11.76
CA ILE A 153 18.82 -2.66 10.56
C ILE A 153 17.74 -2.35 9.54
N LEU A 154 17.73 -1.12 9.03
CA LEU A 154 16.91 -0.73 7.89
C LEU A 154 17.63 -1.14 6.61
N VAL A 155 16.90 -1.76 5.70
CA VAL A 155 17.40 -2.19 4.39
C VAL A 155 16.65 -1.39 3.32
N ASN A 156 17.41 -0.67 2.51
CA ASN A 156 16.93 0.01 1.30
C ASN A 156 18.09 -0.06 0.30
N ILE A 157 18.01 -0.93 -0.69
CA ILE A 157 19.07 -1.19 -1.66
C ILE A 157 18.44 -1.26 -3.05
N GLY A 158 18.86 -0.41 -3.96
CA GLY A 158 18.43 -0.40 -5.35
C GLY A 158 17.71 0.86 -5.80
N GLU A 159 17.65 1.90 -4.95
CA GLU A 159 16.95 3.15 -5.24
C GLU A 159 17.87 4.30 -5.63
N GLU A 160 19.11 4.33 -5.14
CA GLU A 160 20.08 5.37 -5.47
C GLU A 160 20.86 5.00 -6.74
N ASP A 161 21.40 6.00 -7.44
CA ASP A 161 22.06 5.83 -8.73
C ASP A 161 23.31 4.93 -8.66
N ASP A 162 23.96 4.83 -7.49
CA ASP A 162 25.15 4.02 -7.21
C ASP A 162 24.83 2.68 -6.52
N ASP A 163 23.56 2.42 -6.22
CA ASP A 163 23.14 1.13 -5.67
C ASP A 163 23.14 0.01 -6.72
N PRO A 164 23.44 -1.23 -6.32
CA PRO A 164 23.16 -2.38 -7.15
C PRO A 164 21.65 -2.62 -7.21
N VAL A 165 21.15 -3.01 -8.37
CA VAL A 165 19.79 -3.53 -8.52
C VAL A 165 19.78 -5.05 -8.63
N PHE A 166 18.66 -5.66 -8.31
CA PHE A 166 18.42 -7.10 -8.40
C PHE A 166 17.45 -7.42 -9.53
N PHE A 167 17.28 -8.70 -9.85
CA PHE A 167 16.30 -9.11 -10.86
C PHE A 167 15.97 -10.59 -10.74
N VAL A 168 14.83 -10.98 -11.32
CA VAL A 168 14.45 -12.36 -11.59
C VAL A 168 14.67 -12.65 -13.08
N SER A 169 15.36 -13.73 -13.41
CA SER A 169 15.62 -14.08 -14.81
C SER A 169 14.42 -14.75 -15.49
N ASP A 170 14.41 -14.73 -16.81
CA ASP A 170 13.47 -15.50 -17.64
C ASP A 170 14.22 -16.18 -18.79
N LEU A 171 13.60 -17.20 -19.38
CA LEU A 171 14.18 -17.91 -20.51
C LEU A 171 14.18 -17.03 -21.77
N LEU A 172 15.27 -17.12 -22.53
CA LEU A 172 15.29 -16.51 -23.85
C LEU A 172 14.31 -17.25 -24.81
N PRO A 173 13.72 -16.54 -25.80
CA PRO A 173 12.69 -17.11 -26.68
C PRO A 173 13.09 -18.43 -27.37
N HIS A 174 14.37 -18.61 -27.67
CA HIS A 174 14.85 -19.82 -28.37
C HIS A 174 14.83 -21.10 -27.52
N LEU A 175 14.78 -20.97 -26.18
CA LEU A 175 14.67 -22.08 -25.22
C LEU A 175 13.29 -22.20 -24.61
N ALA A 176 12.40 -21.22 -24.81
CA ALA A 176 11.12 -21.09 -24.13
C ALA A 176 9.95 -21.85 -24.83
N GLN A 177 10.20 -22.76 -25.77
CA GLN A 177 9.14 -23.41 -26.57
C GLN A 177 8.08 -24.11 -25.68
N ASP A 178 8.50 -24.78 -24.63
CA ASP A 178 7.56 -25.48 -23.73
C ASP A 178 6.94 -24.52 -22.71
N GLN A 179 7.68 -23.53 -22.23
CA GLN A 179 7.16 -22.46 -21.40
C GLN A 179 6.03 -21.71 -22.13
N MET A 180 6.23 -21.36 -23.40
CA MET A 180 5.24 -20.63 -24.22
C MET A 180 3.94 -21.40 -24.50
N LYS A 181 3.90 -22.72 -24.26
CA LYS A 181 2.68 -23.53 -24.35
C LYS A 181 1.87 -23.55 -23.05
N LYS A 182 2.44 -23.10 -21.94
CA LYS A 182 1.76 -23.07 -20.64
C LYS A 182 0.71 -21.94 -20.61
N ASN A 183 -0.31 -22.09 -19.74
CA ASN A 183 -1.23 -21.00 -19.44
C ASN A 183 -0.49 -19.85 -18.73
N ALA A 184 -0.95 -18.62 -18.90
CA ALA A 184 -0.33 -17.43 -18.29
C ALA A 184 -0.19 -17.54 -16.76
N SER A 185 -1.11 -18.22 -16.08
CA SER A 185 -1.05 -18.45 -14.61
C SER A 185 0.08 -19.42 -14.19
N THR A 186 0.54 -20.28 -15.11
CA THR A 186 1.60 -21.28 -14.87
C THR A 186 2.84 -21.04 -15.72
N PHE A 187 2.85 -19.98 -16.52
CA PHE A 187 3.95 -19.60 -17.41
C PHE A 187 5.24 -19.34 -16.60
N ILE A 188 5.13 -18.58 -15.52
CA ILE A 188 6.14 -18.45 -14.46
C ILE A 188 5.59 -19.14 -13.22
N GLU A 189 6.33 -20.10 -12.70
CA GLU A 189 5.99 -20.77 -11.44
C GLU A 189 6.42 -19.92 -10.25
N GLY A 190 5.71 -20.01 -9.10
CA GLY A 190 6.03 -19.20 -7.91
C GLY A 190 7.44 -19.50 -7.37
N GLU A 191 7.84 -20.77 -7.39
CA GLU A 191 9.14 -21.24 -6.89
C GLU A 191 10.34 -20.87 -7.80
N VAL A 192 10.13 -20.19 -8.93
CA VAL A 192 11.21 -19.69 -9.78
C VAL A 192 11.30 -18.16 -9.78
N LEU A 193 10.53 -17.49 -8.93
CA LEU A 193 10.61 -16.05 -8.74
C LEU A 193 11.74 -15.65 -7.77
N ASP A 194 12.87 -16.34 -7.84
CA ASP A 194 13.99 -16.09 -6.94
C ASP A 194 14.86 -14.93 -7.39
N LEU A 195 15.22 -14.09 -6.43
CA LEU A 195 15.98 -12.87 -6.68
C LEU A 195 17.45 -13.20 -6.88
N ILE A 196 18.01 -12.88 -8.04
CA ILE A 196 19.44 -12.98 -8.30
C ILE A 196 20.16 -11.81 -7.61
N ILE A 197 21.12 -12.17 -6.72
CA ILE A 197 21.85 -11.21 -5.90
C ILE A 197 23.36 -11.18 -6.13
N GLY A 198 23.90 -12.06 -6.97
CA GLY A 198 25.31 -12.01 -7.34
C GLY A 198 25.83 -13.30 -7.99
N SER A 199 27.04 -13.21 -8.55
CA SER A 199 27.71 -14.32 -9.23
C SER A 199 29.23 -14.33 -9.07
N GLN A 200 29.79 -13.45 -8.25
CA GLN A 200 31.24 -13.37 -8.06
C GLN A 200 31.69 -14.26 -6.90
N PRO A 201 32.54 -15.28 -7.15
CA PRO A 201 33.06 -16.11 -6.08
C PRO A 201 34.12 -15.37 -5.27
N VAL A 202 34.33 -15.81 -4.04
CA VAL A 202 35.49 -15.37 -3.24
C VAL A 202 36.78 -15.72 -3.99
N VAL A 203 37.71 -14.77 -4.11
CA VAL A 203 39.08 -15.05 -4.56
C VAL A 203 39.75 -15.90 -3.49
N ILE A 204 39.99 -17.18 -3.78
CA ILE A 204 40.76 -18.05 -2.88
C ILE A 204 42.23 -17.64 -3.09
N ASP A 205 42.89 -17.15 -2.03
CA ASP A 205 44.32 -16.88 -2.08
C ASP A 205 45.07 -18.11 -2.58
N ALA A 206 46.02 -17.90 -3.50
CA ALA A 206 46.70 -18.93 -4.28
C ALA A 206 47.57 -19.91 -3.47
N ASP A 207 47.56 -19.83 -2.13
CA ASP A 207 48.30 -20.75 -1.23
C ASP A 207 47.57 -22.07 -0.92
N THR A 208 46.29 -22.21 -1.32
CA THR A 208 45.62 -23.51 -1.30
C THR A 208 45.85 -24.25 -2.60
N LYS A 209 46.80 -25.19 -2.58
CA LYS A 209 47.18 -26.03 -3.75
C LYS A 209 45.93 -26.73 -4.33
N PRO A 210 45.72 -26.70 -5.64
CA PRO A 210 44.64 -27.43 -6.29
C PRO A 210 44.76 -28.93 -6.02
N VAL A 211 43.68 -29.54 -5.50
CA VAL A 211 43.61 -31.00 -5.33
C VAL A 211 43.72 -31.64 -6.70
N LYS A 212 44.74 -32.49 -6.90
CA LYS A 212 44.92 -33.18 -8.16
C LYS A 212 43.74 -34.12 -8.45
N LYS A 213 43.17 -34.03 -9.66
CA LYS A 213 42.19 -34.99 -10.17
C LYS A 213 42.81 -36.41 -10.12
N GLY A 214 42.31 -37.28 -9.25
CA GLY A 214 42.71 -38.69 -9.28
C GLY A 214 42.58 -39.52 -8.03
N GLU A 215 42.29 -38.97 -6.86
CA GLU A 215 42.07 -39.76 -5.64
C GLU A 215 40.57 -39.85 -5.34
N LYS A 216 40.04 -41.10 -5.33
CA LYS A 216 38.70 -41.39 -4.81
C LYS A 216 38.73 -41.27 -3.30
N ASP A 217 38.20 -40.19 -2.79
CA ASP A 217 38.09 -39.96 -1.34
C ASP A 217 36.73 -40.47 -0.84
N GLU A 218 36.76 -41.49 0.04
CA GLU A 218 35.57 -42.08 0.66
C GLU A 218 34.98 -41.17 1.77
N THR A 219 35.38 -39.89 1.78
CA THR A 219 34.85 -38.87 2.72
C THR A 219 33.81 -37.92 2.07
N ALA A 220 33.21 -38.34 0.96
CA ALA A 220 32.23 -37.52 0.23
C ALA A 220 30.98 -37.13 1.05
N ASP A 221 30.62 -37.91 2.08
CA ASP A 221 29.47 -37.65 2.94
C ASP A 221 29.73 -36.62 4.06
N LYS A 222 30.96 -36.13 4.24
CA LYS A 222 31.30 -35.08 5.23
C LYS A 222 31.48 -33.69 4.60
N LYS A 223 31.51 -33.55 3.27
CA LYS A 223 31.69 -32.27 2.58
C LYS A 223 30.40 -31.55 2.21
N ALA A 224 29.25 -32.06 2.60
CA ALA A 224 27.94 -31.44 2.33
C ALA A 224 27.63 -30.18 3.15
N SER A 225 28.58 -29.64 3.93
CA SER A 225 28.40 -28.44 4.76
C SER A 225 29.30 -27.25 4.44
N GLU A 226 30.15 -27.33 3.43
CA GLU A 226 30.89 -26.14 2.98
C GLU A 226 30.06 -25.35 2.00
N LYS A 227 29.56 -24.17 2.42
CA LYS A 227 28.90 -23.22 1.51
C LYS A 227 29.81 -22.93 0.33
N SER A 228 29.19 -22.76 -0.82
CA SER A 228 29.91 -22.50 -2.05
C SER A 228 30.66 -21.15 -2.01
N THR A 229 31.52 -20.91 -2.98
CA THR A 229 32.37 -19.73 -3.03
C THR A 229 31.60 -18.45 -3.28
N VAL A 230 30.49 -18.48 -4.05
CA VAL A 230 29.61 -17.30 -4.28
C VAL A 230 28.82 -16.98 -3.03
N THR A 231 28.19 -17.97 -2.38
CA THR A 231 27.49 -17.78 -1.11
C THR A 231 28.38 -17.16 -0.03
N LYS A 232 29.65 -17.62 0.07
CA LYS A 232 30.61 -17.03 1.02
C LYS A 232 30.93 -15.57 0.72
N ALA A 233 31.04 -15.21 -0.58
CA ALA A 233 31.29 -13.83 -0.99
C ALA A 233 30.08 -12.93 -0.62
N LEU A 234 28.85 -13.39 -0.91
CA LEU A 234 27.64 -12.67 -0.61
C LEU A 234 27.43 -12.49 0.91
N LEU A 235 27.63 -13.53 1.70
CA LEU A 235 27.57 -13.42 3.17
C LEU A 235 28.62 -12.45 3.71
N LYS A 236 29.80 -12.39 3.10
CA LYS A 236 30.81 -11.40 3.49
C LYS A 236 30.34 -9.97 3.18
N ILE A 237 29.74 -9.73 2.02
CA ILE A 237 29.20 -8.42 1.64
C ILE A 237 28.06 -8.04 2.60
N LEU A 238 27.09 -8.94 2.84
CA LEU A 238 25.96 -8.71 3.75
C LEU A 238 26.47 -8.33 5.15
N LYS A 239 27.51 -9.01 5.65
CA LYS A 239 28.11 -8.71 6.95
C LYS A 239 28.89 -7.40 6.97
N ASP A 240 29.80 -7.20 6.02
CA ASP A 240 30.76 -6.09 6.04
C ASP A 240 30.12 -4.74 5.65
N VAL A 241 29.12 -4.75 4.75
CA VAL A 241 28.46 -3.55 4.23
C VAL A 241 27.15 -3.26 4.98
N TYR A 242 26.35 -4.29 5.19
CA TYR A 242 24.98 -4.12 5.74
C TYR A 242 24.85 -4.60 7.19
N GLY A 243 25.88 -5.24 7.76
CA GLY A 243 25.85 -5.74 9.12
C GLY A 243 24.94 -6.96 9.35
N ILE A 244 24.51 -7.63 8.28
CA ILE A 244 23.56 -8.77 8.29
C ILE A 244 24.31 -10.07 8.23
N GLU A 245 24.01 -11.00 9.15
CA GLU A 245 24.48 -12.39 9.11
C GLU A 245 23.35 -13.31 8.61
N GLU A 246 23.72 -14.52 8.15
CA GLU A 246 22.75 -15.46 7.59
C GLU A 246 21.61 -15.81 8.54
N GLU A 247 21.87 -15.94 9.84
CA GLU A 247 20.84 -16.25 10.83
C GLU A 247 19.86 -15.11 11.05
N ASP A 248 20.20 -13.87 10.67
CA ASP A 248 19.35 -12.69 10.85
C ASP A 248 18.16 -12.68 9.88
N PHE A 249 18.23 -13.41 8.76
CA PHE A 249 17.10 -13.58 7.86
C PHE A 249 15.87 -14.22 8.53
N ILE A 250 16.05 -15.00 9.60
CA ILE A 250 14.94 -15.63 10.33
C ILE A 250 13.98 -14.58 10.92
N SER A 251 14.52 -13.43 11.31
CA SER A 251 13.78 -12.30 11.89
C SER A 251 13.82 -11.05 10.99
N ALA A 252 13.92 -11.25 9.69
CA ALA A 252 13.82 -10.20 8.69
C ALA A 252 12.41 -10.10 8.12
N GLU A 253 12.02 -8.89 7.77
CA GLU A 253 10.88 -8.58 6.89
C GLU A 253 11.47 -7.80 5.71
N LEU A 254 11.78 -8.52 4.63
CA LEU A 254 12.42 -7.98 3.43
C LEU A 254 11.49 -8.14 2.24
N GLU A 255 11.21 -7.03 1.60
CA GLU A 255 10.29 -6.87 0.49
C GLU A 255 11.06 -6.51 -0.78
N ILE A 256 10.71 -7.15 -1.88
CA ILE A 256 11.31 -6.95 -3.20
C ILE A 256 10.29 -6.21 -4.06
N VAL A 257 10.64 -5.00 -4.43
CA VAL A 257 9.78 -4.06 -5.14
C VAL A 257 10.45 -3.57 -6.43
N PRO A 258 9.72 -3.03 -7.42
CA PRO A 258 10.32 -2.40 -8.58
C PRO A 258 11.26 -1.25 -8.19
N ALA A 259 12.51 -1.31 -8.66
CA ALA A 259 13.49 -0.26 -8.48
C ALA A 259 13.16 0.96 -9.34
N GLY A 260 13.34 2.16 -8.79
CA GLY A 260 13.17 3.43 -9.52
C GLY A 260 12.01 4.25 -9.01
N LYS A 261 12.06 5.54 -9.37
CA LYS A 261 11.19 6.59 -8.82
C LYS A 261 9.87 6.73 -9.59
N ALA A 262 8.86 7.26 -8.91
CA ALA A 262 7.60 7.69 -9.52
C ALA A 262 7.85 8.76 -10.60
N ARG A 263 7.18 8.65 -11.74
CA ARG A 263 7.42 9.49 -12.91
C ARG A 263 6.13 10.06 -13.49
N ASP A 264 6.25 11.22 -14.09
CA ASP A 264 5.20 11.73 -14.98
C ASP A 264 5.05 10.81 -16.19
N ALA A 265 3.82 10.47 -16.54
CA ALA A 265 3.47 9.68 -17.72
C ALA A 265 2.63 10.49 -18.73
N GLY A 266 2.78 10.13 -20.00
CA GLY A 266 2.19 10.86 -21.12
C GLY A 266 3.04 12.07 -21.55
N LEU A 267 2.90 12.48 -22.83
CA LEU A 267 3.60 13.66 -23.35
C LEU A 267 3.16 14.95 -22.65
N ASP A 268 1.93 15.00 -22.19
CA ASP A 268 1.31 16.11 -21.46
C ASP A 268 1.57 16.05 -19.95
N ARG A 269 2.25 15.01 -19.46
CA ARG A 269 2.53 14.79 -18.03
C ARG A 269 1.29 14.76 -17.12
N SER A 270 0.15 14.38 -17.66
CA SER A 270 -1.12 14.38 -16.94
C SER A 270 -1.31 13.20 -15.97
N MET A 271 -0.43 12.23 -16.05
CA MET A 271 -0.49 10.99 -15.25
C MET A 271 0.77 10.80 -14.40
N VAL A 272 0.65 9.97 -13.36
CA VAL A 272 1.76 9.41 -12.59
C VAL A 272 1.88 7.93 -12.93
N LEU A 273 3.10 7.47 -13.22
CA LEU A 273 3.47 6.05 -13.36
C LEU A 273 4.39 5.68 -12.21
N ALA A 274 3.98 4.72 -11.39
CA ALA A 274 4.73 4.29 -10.21
C ALA A 274 4.33 2.90 -9.73
N TYR A 275 5.14 2.32 -8.86
CA TYR A 275 4.81 1.13 -8.09
C TYR A 275 3.90 1.47 -6.91
N GLY A 276 2.95 0.57 -6.62
CA GLY A 276 2.15 0.60 -5.39
C GLY A 276 1.19 1.78 -5.30
N GLN A 277 0.63 2.24 -6.42
CA GLN A 277 -0.45 3.23 -6.39
C GLN A 277 -1.74 2.65 -5.83
N ASP A 278 -1.93 1.34 -5.92
CA ASP A 278 -2.88 0.56 -5.15
C ASP A 278 -2.31 0.26 -3.75
N ASP A 279 -2.78 0.87 -2.63
CA ASP A 279 -3.79 1.96 -2.55
C ASP A 279 -3.17 3.27 -2.00
N ARG A 280 -1.86 3.46 -2.20
CA ARG A 280 -1.15 4.68 -1.76
C ARG A 280 -1.69 5.93 -2.43
N VAL A 281 -2.33 5.78 -3.59
CA VAL A 281 -2.99 6.89 -4.29
C VAL A 281 -4.23 7.41 -3.55
N CYS A 282 -4.85 6.59 -2.70
CA CYS A 282 -5.91 7.03 -1.80
C CYS A 282 -5.37 7.36 -0.40
N ALA A 283 -4.32 6.67 0.05
CA ALA A 283 -3.70 6.91 1.36
C ALA A 283 -3.13 8.33 1.48
N TYR A 284 -2.34 8.77 0.48
CA TYR A 284 -1.74 10.11 0.50
C TYR A 284 -2.76 11.24 0.49
N PRO A 285 -3.76 11.28 -0.40
CA PRO A 285 -4.81 12.31 -0.36
C PRO A 285 -5.62 12.28 0.94
N SER A 286 -5.89 11.10 1.50
CA SER A 286 -6.58 10.95 2.79
C SER A 286 -5.76 11.57 3.93
N PHE A 287 -4.47 11.28 3.98
CA PHE A 287 -3.54 11.86 4.94
C PHE A 287 -3.45 13.38 4.79
N ARG A 288 -3.28 13.89 3.55
CA ARG A 288 -3.22 15.34 3.30
C ARG A 288 -4.51 16.05 3.69
N ALA A 289 -5.67 15.44 3.41
CA ALA A 289 -6.96 15.98 3.84
C ALA A 289 -7.06 16.07 5.37
N GLN A 290 -6.61 15.04 6.08
CA GLN A 290 -6.57 14.99 7.55
C GLN A 290 -5.64 16.06 8.14
N MET A 291 -4.47 16.32 7.53
CA MET A 291 -3.55 17.35 7.99
C MET A 291 -4.13 18.77 7.83
N GLU A 292 -4.86 19.02 6.75
CA GLU A 292 -5.31 20.35 6.37
C GLU A 292 -6.74 20.69 6.80
N VAL A 293 -7.49 19.71 7.29
CA VAL A 293 -8.85 19.97 7.79
C VAL A 293 -8.80 20.74 9.10
N THR A 294 -9.62 21.81 9.21
CA THR A 294 -9.77 22.62 10.44
C THR A 294 -11.26 22.85 10.71
N ASP A 295 -11.59 23.33 11.91
CA ASP A 295 -12.95 23.75 12.30
C ASP A 295 -14.01 22.67 12.01
N ILE A 296 -13.74 21.44 12.44
CA ILE A 296 -14.61 20.29 12.21
C ILE A 296 -15.62 20.13 13.35
N ALA A 297 -16.88 19.93 13.00
CA ALA A 297 -17.93 19.66 13.96
C ALA A 297 -17.79 18.25 14.56
N ARG A 298 -17.65 17.22 13.73
CA ARG A 298 -17.46 15.82 14.12
C ARG A 298 -15.96 15.50 14.15
N THR A 299 -15.53 14.67 15.09
CA THR A 299 -14.15 14.17 15.08
C THR A 299 -13.83 13.50 13.74
N SER A 300 -12.70 13.86 13.14
CA SER A 300 -12.18 13.21 11.96
C SER A 300 -11.18 12.12 12.33
N CYS A 301 -11.18 11.04 11.55
CA CYS A 301 -10.21 9.97 11.68
C CYS A 301 -9.70 9.56 10.30
N THR A 302 -8.39 9.31 10.18
CA THR A 302 -7.81 8.65 9.01
C THR A 302 -7.12 7.36 9.45
N LEU A 303 -7.52 6.25 8.83
CA LEU A 303 -6.98 4.91 9.06
C LEU A 303 -6.12 4.51 7.87
N LEU A 304 -4.87 4.16 8.15
CA LEU A 304 -3.93 3.63 7.16
C LEU A 304 -3.54 2.23 7.62
N VAL A 305 -3.91 1.21 6.86
CA VAL A 305 -3.86 -0.19 7.30
C VAL A 305 -2.99 -1.05 6.38
N ASP A 306 -2.50 -2.15 6.94
CA ASP A 306 -1.70 -3.17 6.28
C ASP A 306 -2.59 -4.38 5.90
N LYS A 307 -2.09 -5.25 5.05
CA LYS A 307 -2.64 -6.59 4.73
C LYS A 307 -3.96 -6.61 3.95
N GLU A 308 -4.37 -5.52 3.32
CA GLU A 308 -5.55 -5.54 2.44
C GLU A 308 -5.38 -6.59 1.35
N GLU A 309 -4.24 -6.60 0.69
CA GLU A 309 -3.88 -7.43 -0.45
C GLU A 309 -3.89 -8.95 -0.17
N ILE A 310 -3.88 -9.32 1.10
CA ILE A 310 -3.96 -10.72 1.57
C ILE A 310 -5.17 -10.99 2.46
N GLY A 311 -6.20 -10.12 2.40
CA GLY A 311 -7.50 -10.32 3.04
C GLY A 311 -7.68 -9.65 4.40
N SER A 312 -6.86 -8.66 4.76
CA SER A 312 -6.98 -7.84 5.98
C SER A 312 -6.91 -8.60 7.30
N VAL A 313 -6.43 -9.84 7.30
CA VAL A 313 -6.32 -10.70 8.48
C VAL A 313 -4.96 -10.53 9.16
N GLY A 314 -4.96 -10.46 10.49
CA GLY A 314 -3.74 -10.34 11.29
C GLY A 314 -3.72 -9.08 12.14
N ALA A 315 -2.65 -8.91 12.93
CA ALA A 315 -2.57 -7.87 13.96
C ALA A 315 -2.53 -6.44 13.39
N THR A 316 -2.06 -6.27 12.15
CA THR A 316 -1.91 -4.98 11.48
C THR A 316 -2.96 -4.72 10.39
N GLY A 317 -3.74 -5.75 10.01
CA GLY A 317 -4.83 -5.61 9.05
C GLY A 317 -6.07 -4.94 9.64
N MET A 318 -6.99 -4.52 8.78
CA MET A 318 -8.23 -3.82 9.19
C MET A 318 -9.12 -4.64 10.12
N GLN A 319 -9.04 -5.98 10.09
CA GLN A 319 -9.79 -6.86 10.99
C GLN A 319 -9.24 -6.89 12.43
N SER A 320 -8.07 -6.28 12.68
CA SER A 320 -7.52 -6.17 14.04
C SER A 320 -8.34 -5.23 14.92
N ARG A 321 -8.14 -5.33 16.23
CA ARG A 321 -8.76 -4.42 17.20
C ARG A 321 -8.02 -3.08 17.35
N PHE A 322 -7.01 -2.83 16.55
CA PHE A 322 -6.17 -1.65 16.65
C PHE A 322 -6.99 -0.36 16.64
N PHE A 323 -7.86 -0.17 15.64
CA PHE A 323 -8.69 1.02 15.51
C PHE A 323 -9.62 1.21 16.72
N GLU A 324 -10.35 0.16 17.11
CA GLU A 324 -11.30 0.20 18.22
C GLU A 324 -10.58 0.54 19.55
N ASN A 325 -9.38 -0.03 19.76
CA ASN A 325 -8.56 0.24 20.94
C ASN A 325 -8.05 1.69 20.94
N ALA A 326 -7.51 2.18 19.82
CA ALA A 326 -7.04 3.56 19.71
C ALA A 326 -8.18 4.57 19.94
N LEU A 327 -9.36 4.33 19.37
CA LEU A 327 -10.54 5.17 19.58
C LEU A 327 -10.98 5.19 21.06
N ALA A 328 -10.98 4.05 21.74
CA ALA A 328 -11.34 3.97 23.15
C ALA A 328 -10.40 4.83 24.03
N GLU A 329 -9.09 4.79 23.77
CA GLU A 329 -8.10 5.63 24.47
C GLU A 329 -8.31 7.11 24.17
N VAL A 330 -8.53 7.49 22.92
CA VAL A 330 -8.82 8.89 22.53
C VAL A 330 -10.09 9.40 23.25
N MET A 331 -11.17 8.59 23.24
CA MET A 331 -12.41 8.92 23.97
C MET A 331 -12.17 9.05 25.48
N SER A 332 -11.30 8.21 26.06
CA SER A 332 -10.93 8.26 27.48
C SER A 332 -10.22 9.57 27.80
N LEU A 333 -9.25 10.00 26.99
CA LEU A 333 -8.55 11.27 27.16
C LEU A 333 -9.46 12.49 26.96
N CYS A 334 -10.58 12.34 26.24
CA CYS A 334 -11.62 13.37 26.12
C CYS A 334 -12.68 13.31 27.25
N GLY A 335 -12.57 12.38 28.20
CA GLY A 335 -13.57 12.18 29.25
C GLY A 335 -14.93 11.67 28.74
N GLN A 336 -14.97 11.04 27.56
CA GLN A 336 -16.20 10.60 26.89
C GLN A 336 -16.30 9.07 26.72
N TYR A 337 -15.38 8.31 27.32
CA TYR A 337 -15.38 6.86 27.18
C TYR A 337 -16.40 6.17 28.09
N SER A 338 -17.17 5.31 27.50
CA SER A 338 -17.82 4.15 28.12
C SER A 338 -18.04 3.10 27.04
N GLU A 339 -18.22 1.84 27.43
CA GLU A 339 -18.48 0.75 26.45
C GLU A 339 -19.69 1.06 25.56
N LEU A 340 -20.75 1.66 26.11
CA LEU A 340 -21.92 2.05 25.34
C LEU A 340 -21.67 3.27 24.43
N ALA A 341 -20.90 4.26 24.92
CA ALA A 341 -20.52 5.44 24.14
C ALA A 341 -19.66 5.04 22.93
N LEU A 342 -18.66 4.14 23.13
CA LEU A 342 -17.85 3.60 22.03
C LEU A 342 -18.71 2.93 20.95
N ARG A 343 -19.66 2.06 21.33
CA ARG A 343 -20.55 1.39 20.36
C ARG A 343 -21.45 2.37 19.62
N ARG A 344 -21.96 3.39 20.28
CA ARG A 344 -22.76 4.46 19.66
C ARG A 344 -21.91 5.29 18.70
N THR A 345 -20.69 5.61 19.09
CA THR A 345 -19.73 6.33 18.25
C THR A 345 -19.49 5.57 16.94
N LEU A 346 -19.15 4.30 17.04
CA LEU A 346 -18.91 3.46 15.87
C LEU A 346 -20.15 3.36 14.96
N ALA A 347 -21.32 3.05 15.52
CA ALA A 347 -22.56 2.91 14.77
C ALA A 347 -23.04 4.20 14.08
N ASN A 348 -22.77 5.36 14.70
CA ASN A 348 -23.15 6.67 14.16
C ASN A 348 -22.10 7.31 13.25
N SER A 349 -20.97 6.64 13.03
CA SER A 349 -19.91 7.11 12.17
C SER A 349 -20.24 6.94 10.69
N ALA A 350 -19.54 7.68 9.85
CA ALA A 350 -19.58 7.56 8.40
C ALA A 350 -18.15 7.40 7.87
N MET A 351 -17.96 6.53 6.87
CA MET A 351 -16.64 6.22 6.33
C MET A 351 -16.64 6.29 4.80
N LEU A 352 -15.59 6.91 4.25
CA LEU A 352 -15.10 6.61 2.92
C LEU A 352 -14.01 5.56 3.07
N SER A 353 -14.31 4.34 2.63
CA SER A 353 -13.36 3.26 2.51
C SER A 353 -12.64 3.44 1.20
N SER A 354 -11.47 4.04 1.24
CA SER A 354 -10.74 4.32 0.03
C SER A 354 -10.02 3.08 -0.46
N ASP A 355 -10.18 2.82 -1.75
CA ASP A 355 -9.51 1.77 -2.49
C ASP A 355 -9.64 2.09 -3.98
N VAL A 356 -8.63 1.74 -4.76
CA VAL A 356 -8.58 2.05 -6.19
C VAL A 356 -9.70 1.38 -6.99
N SER A 357 -10.03 1.95 -8.12
CA SER A 357 -10.96 1.36 -9.10
C SER A 357 -10.27 1.12 -10.43
N ALA A 358 -10.58 0.00 -11.08
CA ALA A 358 -10.04 -0.32 -12.40
C ALA A 358 -10.52 0.71 -13.45
N ALA A 359 -9.61 1.51 -13.96
CA ALA A 359 -9.88 2.46 -15.02
C ALA A 359 -10.28 1.74 -16.31
N PHE A 360 -11.28 2.27 -17.03
CA PHE A 360 -11.63 1.75 -18.35
C PHE A 360 -10.41 1.83 -19.28
N ASP A 361 -9.97 0.66 -19.73
CA ASP A 361 -8.91 0.53 -20.71
C ASP A 361 -9.49 0.15 -22.07
N PRO A 362 -9.39 1.01 -23.10
CA PRO A 362 -9.89 0.69 -24.45
C PRO A 362 -9.25 -0.55 -25.07
N SER A 363 -8.02 -0.89 -24.68
CA SER A 363 -7.33 -2.10 -25.17
C SER A 363 -7.97 -3.39 -24.64
N TYR A 364 -8.69 -3.30 -23.52
CA TYR A 364 -9.36 -4.40 -22.84
C TYR A 364 -10.85 -4.12 -22.61
N ALA A 365 -11.48 -3.33 -23.48
CA ALA A 365 -12.87 -2.87 -23.34
C ALA A 365 -13.88 -3.99 -23.04
N ALA A 366 -13.63 -5.22 -23.52
CA ALA A 366 -14.47 -6.38 -23.26
C ALA A 366 -14.55 -6.81 -21.79
N ALA A 367 -13.63 -6.37 -20.95
CA ALA A 367 -13.64 -6.65 -19.50
C ALA A 367 -14.55 -5.71 -18.72
N PHE A 368 -15.03 -4.60 -19.32
CA PHE A 368 -15.77 -3.54 -18.65
C PHE A 368 -17.22 -3.44 -19.17
N GLU A 369 -18.10 -2.90 -18.34
CA GLU A 369 -19.38 -2.37 -18.73
C GLU A 369 -19.28 -0.84 -18.79
N ASN A 370 -19.22 -0.28 -19.99
CA ASN A 370 -18.82 1.11 -20.24
C ASN A 370 -19.65 2.17 -19.48
N LYS A 371 -20.96 1.91 -19.22
CA LYS A 371 -21.80 2.87 -18.48
C LYS A 371 -21.43 2.96 -17.00
N ASN A 372 -20.92 1.86 -16.43
CA ASN A 372 -20.59 1.72 -15.02
C ASN A 372 -19.08 1.55 -14.77
N ALA A 373 -18.23 1.81 -15.76
CA ALA A 373 -16.79 1.87 -15.57
C ALA A 373 -16.33 3.28 -15.18
N CYS A 374 -15.22 3.41 -14.46
CA CYS A 374 -14.55 4.69 -14.23
C CYS A 374 -13.56 5.02 -15.33
N PHE A 375 -13.29 6.30 -15.52
CA PHE A 375 -12.41 6.83 -16.56
C PHE A 375 -11.37 7.75 -15.94
N LEU A 376 -10.15 7.73 -16.47
CA LEU A 376 -9.09 8.66 -16.06
C LEU A 376 -9.49 10.12 -16.33
N GLY A 377 -9.13 10.98 -15.39
CA GLY A 377 -9.37 12.42 -15.47
C GLY A 377 -10.82 12.84 -15.19
N CYS A 378 -11.67 11.93 -14.69
CA CYS A 378 -13.07 12.22 -14.39
C CYS A 378 -13.37 12.36 -12.88
N GLY A 379 -12.34 12.56 -12.06
CA GLY A 379 -12.45 12.77 -10.64
C GLY A 379 -12.48 11.50 -9.81
N MET A 380 -12.74 11.64 -8.51
CA MET A 380 -12.81 10.51 -7.59
C MET A 380 -13.92 9.53 -7.96
N VAL A 381 -13.79 8.29 -7.54
CA VAL A 381 -14.72 7.21 -7.87
C VAL A 381 -15.50 6.78 -6.63
N PHE A 382 -16.82 6.63 -6.73
CA PHE A 382 -17.63 5.94 -5.73
C PHE A 382 -18.10 4.60 -6.29
N ASN A 383 -17.78 3.52 -5.59
CA ASN A 383 -18.30 2.19 -5.85
C ASN A 383 -19.36 1.87 -4.80
N LYS A 384 -20.63 1.85 -5.21
CA LYS A 384 -21.72 1.54 -4.29
C LYS A 384 -21.55 0.14 -3.67
N PHE A 385 -20.95 -0.78 -4.43
CA PHE A 385 -20.55 -2.13 -4.04
C PHE A 385 -19.38 -2.61 -4.91
N THR A 386 -18.57 -3.53 -4.40
CA THR A 386 -17.37 -4.04 -5.08
C THR A 386 -17.36 -5.55 -5.27
N GLY A 387 -18.12 -6.30 -4.48
CA GLY A 387 -18.08 -7.77 -4.41
C GLY A 387 -18.29 -8.49 -5.74
N ALA A 388 -17.75 -9.70 -5.82
CA ALA A 388 -17.80 -10.54 -7.01
C ALA A 388 -19.15 -11.22 -7.22
N ARG A 389 -19.49 -11.55 -8.46
CA ARG A 389 -20.72 -12.27 -8.86
C ARG A 389 -21.97 -11.63 -8.26
N GLY A 390 -22.76 -12.34 -7.43
CA GLY A 390 -23.95 -11.77 -6.79
C GLY A 390 -23.65 -10.80 -5.62
N LYS A 391 -22.66 -9.91 -5.71
CA LYS A 391 -22.19 -8.96 -4.68
C LYS A 391 -21.64 -9.65 -3.42
N SER A 392 -21.11 -10.85 -3.56
CA SER A 392 -20.58 -11.62 -2.44
C SER A 392 -19.33 -10.94 -1.85
N GLY A 393 -19.26 -10.84 -0.51
CA GLY A 393 -18.13 -10.24 0.18
C GLY A 393 -18.00 -8.72 0.03
N SER A 394 -19.09 -8.02 -0.30
CA SER A 394 -19.12 -6.58 -0.50
C SER A 394 -19.94 -5.87 0.57
N ASN A 395 -19.56 -4.62 0.87
CA ASN A 395 -20.47 -3.63 1.42
C ASN A 395 -21.34 -3.07 0.27
N ASP A 396 -22.66 -2.93 0.47
CA ASP A 396 -23.59 -2.26 -0.47
C ASP A 396 -24.09 -1.00 0.22
N ALA A 397 -23.51 0.15 -0.12
CA ALA A 397 -23.82 1.42 0.52
C ALA A 397 -25.30 1.80 0.34
N ASN A 398 -25.95 2.28 1.39
CA ASN A 398 -27.36 2.65 1.33
C ASN A 398 -27.60 3.94 0.53
N ALA A 399 -28.82 4.10 0.05
CA ALA A 399 -29.19 5.19 -0.85
C ALA A 399 -29.12 6.57 -0.17
N GLU A 400 -29.51 6.65 1.10
CA GLU A 400 -29.50 7.87 1.89
C GLU A 400 -28.08 8.40 2.08
N TYR A 401 -27.14 7.51 2.40
CA TYR A 401 -25.73 7.86 2.56
C TYR A 401 -25.13 8.35 1.25
N LEU A 402 -25.37 7.64 0.14
CA LEU A 402 -24.89 8.06 -1.17
C LEU A 402 -25.51 9.40 -1.61
N GLY A 403 -26.80 9.64 -1.31
CA GLY A 403 -27.46 10.93 -1.55
C GLY A 403 -26.78 12.07 -0.79
N ALA A 404 -26.44 11.82 0.48
CA ALA A 404 -25.72 12.74 1.34
C ALA A 404 -24.32 13.08 0.79
N LEU A 405 -23.57 12.07 0.42
CA LEU A 405 -22.24 12.23 -0.17
C LEU A 405 -22.27 13.07 -1.44
N ARG A 406 -23.18 12.78 -2.35
CA ARG A 406 -23.35 13.56 -3.57
C ARG A 406 -23.54 15.05 -3.27
N LYS A 407 -24.39 15.36 -2.29
CA LYS A 407 -24.58 16.75 -1.87
C LYS A 407 -23.31 17.38 -1.33
N VAL A 408 -22.55 16.67 -0.50
CA VAL A 408 -21.26 17.17 0.03
C VAL A 408 -20.28 17.47 -1.10
N MET A 409 -20.18 16.58 -2.09
CA MET A 409 -19.27 16.74 -3.23
C MET A 409 -19.69 17.89 -4.14
N ASP A 410 -20.98 17.98 -4.45
CA ASP A 410 -21.55 19.05 -5.30
C ASP A 410 -21.37 20.43 -4.63
N ASP A 411 -21.64 20.55 -3.33
CA ASP A 411 -21.46 21.79 -2.54
C ASP A 411 -19.98 22.22 -2.44
N ALA A 412 -19.06 21.28 -2.58
CA ALA A 412 -17.62 21.53 -2.55
C ALA A 412 -17.00 21.65 -3.96
N SER A 413 -17.81 21.55 -5.02
CA SER A 413 -17.35 21.55 -6.41
C SER A 413 -16.26 20.50 -6.69
N VAL A 414 -16.45 19.30 -6.13
CA VAL A 414 -15.58 18.13 -6.36
C VAL A 414 -16.14 17.32 -7.52
N LEU A 415 -15.30 16.96 -8.47
CA LEU A 415 -15.69 16.06 -9.53
C LEU A 415 -15.60 14.61 -9.06
N TYR A 416 -16.66 13.87 -9.31
CA TYR A 416 -16.74 12.46 -9.00
C TYR A 416 -17.50 11.67 -10.07
N GLN A 417 -17.24 10.39 -10.09
CA GLN A 417 -17.95 9.43 -10.92
C GLN A 417 -18.36 8.22 -10.09
N THR A 418 -19.25 7.40 -10.63
CA THR A 418 -19.64 6.13 -10.01
C THR A 418 -19.26 4.98 -10.92
N ALA A 419 -18.79 3.88 -10.32
CA ALA A 419 -18.33 2.72 -11.07
C ALA A 419 -18.68 1.40 -10.38
N GLU A 420 -18.56 0.33 -11.16
CA GLU A 420 -18.44 -1.05 -10.71
C GLU A 420 -17.09 -1.60 -11.16
N LEU A 421 -16.56 -2.56 -10.42
CA LEU A 421 -15.28 -3.18 -10.72
C LEU A 421 -15.44 -4.27 -11.80
N GLY A 422 -15.39 -3.84 -13.07
CA GLY A 422 -15.50 -4.72 -14.23
C GLY A 422 -16.95 -5.13 -14.58
N ARG A 423 -17.09 -6.10 -15.47
CA ARG A 423 -18.40 -6.67 -15.86
C ARG A 423 -18.90 -7.67 -14.82
N VAL A 424 -20.22 -7.77 -14.68
CA VAL A 424 -20.87 -8.85 -13.93
C VAL A 424 -20.31 -10.22 -14.37
N ASP A 425 -20.03 -11.09 -13.42
CA ASP A 425 -19.37 -12.42 -13.55
C ASP A 425 -17.87 -12.42 -13.87
N LEU A 426 -17.28 -11.30 -14.32
CA LEU A 426 -15.83 -11.18 -14.56
C LEU A 426 -15.12 -10.39 -13.49
N GLY A 427 -15.71 -9.30 -13.04
CA GLY A 427 -15.15 -8.36 -12.09
C GLY A 427 -15.61 -8.59 -10.66
N GLY A 428 -15.15 -7.72 -9.79
CA GLY A 428 -15.41 -7.71 -8.37
C GLY A 428 -14.20 -8.14 -7.54
N GLY A 429 -14.07 -7.54 -6.37
CA GLY A 429 -13.02 -7.80 -5.39
C GLY A 429 -13.51 -7.49 -3.99
N GLY A 430 -12.80 -7.95 -2.97
CA GLY A 430 -12.98 -7.50 -1.59
C GLY A 430 -12.28 -6.17 -1.39
N THR A 431 -12.73 -5.40 -0.39
CA THR A 431 -12.11 -4.18 0.10
C THR A 431 -12.25 -4.14 1.61
N ILE A 432 -11.61 -3.19 2.28
CA ILE A 432 -11.77 -3.01 3.73
C ILE A 432 -13.16 -2.52 4.15
N ALA A 433 -14.01 -2.08 3.21
CA ALA A 433 -15.32 -1.47 3.48
C ALA A 433 -16.26 -2.34 4.32
N TYR A 434 -16.36 -3.63 4.01
CA TYR A 434 -17.27 -4.53 4.74
C TYR A 434 -16.88 -4.68 6.22
N ILE A 435 -15.60 -4.49 6.56
CA ILE A 435 -15.08 -4.73 7.91
C ILE A 435 -15.63 -3.66 8.86
N LEU A 436 -15.52 -2.38 8.51
CA LEU A 436 -16.08 -1.31 9.36
C LEU A 436 -17.61 -1.24 9.28
N ALA A 437 -18.21 -1.67 8.18
CA ALA A 437 -19.66 -1.82 8.08
C ALA A 437 -20.25 -2.79 9.15
N LEU A 438 -19.44 -3.75 9.66
CA LEU A 438 -19.85 -4.64 10.75
C LEU A 438 -20.17 -3.91 12.06
N TYR A 439 -19.66 -2.69 12.26
CA TYR A 439 -20.01 -1.84 13.40
C TYR A 439 -21.36 -1.14 13.22
N GLY A 440 -22.01 -1.28 12.07
CA GLY A 440 -23.29 -0.63 11.74
C GLY A 440 -23.17 0.80 11.23
N MET A 441 -21.96 1.27 10.96
CA MET A 441 -21.74 2.62 10.39
C MET A 441 -22.05 2.66 8.88
N ASN A 442 -22.24 3.87 8.36
CA ASN A 442 -22.37 4.09 6.95
C ASN A 442 -21.01 4.04 6.24
N VAL A 443 -20.83 3.12 5.30
CA VAL A 443 -19.58 2.93 4.56
C VAL A 443 -19.86 2.89 3.06
N ILE A 444 -18.99 3.47 2.27
CA ILE A 444 -18.94 3.33 0.81
C ILE A 444 -17.49 3.21 0.36
N ASP A 445 -17.27 2.41 -0.67
CA ASP A 445 -15.97 2.36 -1.35
C ASP A 445 -15.78 3.61 -2.21
N SER A 446 -14.62 4.23 -2.06
CA SER A 446 -14.30 5.51 -2.67
C SER A 446 -12.82 5.58 -3.01
N GLY A 447 -12.45 5.91 -4.22
CA GLY A 447 -11.03 5.94 -4.58
C GLY A 447 -10.74 6.65 -5.88
N VAL A 448 -9.71 6.17 -6.55
CA VAL A 448 -9.15 6.76 -7.76
C VAL A 448 -9.09 5.71 -8.87
N ALA A 449 -9.29 6.13 -10.11
CA ALA A 449 -9.17 5.27 -11.28
C ALA A 449 -7.71 4.95 -11.58
N VAL A 450 -7.34 3.65 -11.67
CA VAL A 450 -5.97 3.18 -11.91
C VAL A 450 -5.93 2.22 -13.11
N LEU A 451 -4.96 2.40 -13.99
CA LEU A 451 -4.60 1.45 -15.04
C LEU A 451 -3.50 0.52 -14.56
N SER A 452 -3.54 -0.73 -15.04
CA SER A 452 -2.54 -1.75 -14.71
C SER A 452 -2.44 -2.07 -13.21
N MET A 453 -3.56 -1.99 -12.48
CA MET A 453 -3.66 -2.33 -11.06
C MET A 453 -2.95 -3.66 -10.76
N HIS A 454 -2.22 -3.75 -9.64
CA HIS A 454 -1.36 -4.89 -9.22
C HIS A 454 -0.15 -5.18 -10.13
N ALA A 455 0.09 -4.39 -11.19
CA ALA A 455 1.32 -4.52 -11.94
C ALA A 455 2.49 -3.82 -11.24
N PRO A 456 3.74 -4.18 -11.54
CA PRO A 456 4.92 -3.49 -11.01
C PRO A 456 4.92 -1.97 -11.27
N TRP A 457 4.22 -1.53 -12.30
CA TRP A 457 4.03 -0.13 -12.64
C TRP A 457 2.57 0.14 -12.97
N GLU A 458 1.96 1.02 -12.22
CA GLU A 458 0.56 1.41 -12.33
C GLU A 458 0.46 2.88 -12.77
N ALA A 459 -0.66 3.25 -13.39
CA ALA A 459 -0.83 4.62 -13.87
C ALA A 459 -2.18 5.21 -13.45
N THR A 460 -2.16 6.46 -12.97
CA THR A 460 -3.36 7.23 -12.62
C THR A 460 -3.27 8.67 -13.06
N SER A 461 -4.41 9.36 -13.17
CA SER A 461 -4.48 10.77 -13.53
C SER A 461 -4.18 11.67 -12.32
N LYS A 462 -3.30 12.65 -12.50
CA LYS A 462 -3.03 13.68 -11.48
C LYS A 462 -4.29 14.43 -11.06
N ALA A 463 -5.20 14.67 -12.00
CA ALA A 463 -6.48 15.32 -11.71
C ALA A 463 -7.36 14.47 -10.79
N ASP A 464 -7.41 13.14 -10.97
CA ASP A 464 -8.21 12.27 -10.12
C ASP A 464 -7.67 12.21 -8.68
N ILE A 465 -6.34 12.21 -8.53
CA ILE A 465 -5.66 12.30 -7.22
C ILE A 465 -6.04 13.61 -6.50
N TYR A 466 -6.03 14.72 -7.22
CA TYR A 466 -6.35 16.03 -6.67
C TYR A 466 -7.83 16.18 -6.33
N GLU A 467 -8.73 15.64 -7.16
CA GLU A 467 -10.17 15.60 -6.87
C GLU A 467 -10.46 14.71 -5.65
N ALA A 468 -9.76 13.57 -5.50
CA ALA A 468 -9.89 12.73 -4.31
C ALA A 468 -9.47 13.48 -3.03
N TYR A 469 -8.35 14.20 -3.06
CA TYR A 469 -7.94 15.06 -1.95
C TYR A 469 -9.01 16.10 -1.58
N LYS A 470 -9.56 16.82 -2.55
CA LYS A 470 -10.63 17.79 -2.30
C LYS A 470 -11.88 17.12 -1.72
N GLY A 471 -12.26 15.98 -2.26
CA GLY A 471 -13.42 15.22 -1.82
C GLY A 471 -13.26 14.68 -0.40
N TYR A 472 -12.10 14.12 -0.07
CA TYR A 472 -11.79 13.65 1.27
C TYR A 472 -11.82 14.78 2.31
N LYS A 473 -11.24 15.93 1.97
CA LYS A 473 -11.28 17.12 2.83
C LYS A 473 -12.72 17.61 3.05
N ALA A 474 -13.52 17.70 1.98
CA ALA A 474 -14.93 18.10 2.06
C ALA A 474 -15.75 17.11 2.91
N PHE A 475 -15.51 15.81 2.77
CA PHE A 475 -16.14 14.78 3.58
C PHE A 475 -15.82 14.93 5.08
N LEU A 476 -14.54 15.07 5.43
CA LEU A 476 -14.15 15.27 6.84
C LEU A 476 -14.81 16.50 7.46
N GLN A 477 -14.94 17.59 6.69
CA GLN A 477 -15.49 18.84 7.17
C GLN A 477 -17.01 18.86 7.28
N LYS A 478 -17.72 18.23 6.34
CA LYS A 478 -19.14 18.53 6.12
C LYS A 478 -20.08 17.35 6.27
N MET A 479 -19.55 16.11 6.32
CA MET A 479 -20.43 14.95 6.37
C MET A 479 -21.15 14.84 7.71
N ASP A 480 -22.48 14.91 7.70
CA ASP A 480 -23.36 14.67 8.86
C ASP A 480 -24.75 14.22 8.37
N MET A 481 -25.04 12.93 8.54
CA MET A 481 -26.31 12.31 8.12
C MET A 481 -27.54 12.89 8.85
N ARG A 482 -27.37 13.55 9.99
CA ARG A 482 -28.50 14.13 10.77
C ARG A 482 -28.94 15.48 10.26
N ASN A 483 -28.18 16.09 9.39
CA ASN A 483 -28.49 17.39 8.80
C ASN A 483 -29.16 17.30 7.42
N MET A 484 -29.66 16.10 7.06
CA MET A 484 -30.27 15.80 5.77
C MET A 484 -31.74 15.46 5.85
#